data_ffe20785fd1e7a60fac9d17c880ccc57
#
_entry.id   ffe20785fd1e7a60fac9d17c880ccc57
#
_cell.length_a   1.000
_cell.length_b   1.000
_cell.length_c   1.000
_cell.angle_alpha   90.00
_cell.angle_beta   90.00
_cell.angle_gamma   90.00
#
_symmetry.space_group_name_H-M   'P 1'
#
loop_
_entity.id
_entity.type
_entity.pdbx_description
1 polymer ?
#
loop_
_entity_poly.entity_id
_entity_poly.type
_entity_poly.pdbx_seq_one_letter_code
_entity_poly.pdbx_strand_id
1 'polypeptide(L)'
;FQPHTYTRTAALFDDFVRVLRRPDKVILAEIYAAREKNELGISSRDLAARIPGAVYCSTLEQVTEELAKLAQPGDMLLTVGAGDIYRAGEMLLKRGDAE
;
A
#
# COMPACT_ATOMS: atom_id res chain seq x y z
N PHE A 1 -0.42 1.81 -1.80
CA PHE A 1 -1.39 2.50 -0.92
C PHE A 1 -1.30 2.00 0.50
N GLN A 2 -1.34 2.93 1.44
CA GLN A 2 -1.36 2.62 2.87
C GLN A 2 -2.61 3.25 3.50
N PRO A 3 -3.59 2.43 3.93
CA PRO A 3 -4.75 2.96 4.66
C PRO A 3 -4.31 3.58 5.99
N HIS A 4 -5.04 4.59 6.44
CA HIS A 4 -4.76 5.31 7.68
C HIS A 4 -5.87 5.04 8.69
N THR A 5 -5.50 4.50 9.81
CA THR A 5 -6.32 4.06 10.95
C THR A 5 -7.25 2.88 10.61
N TYR A 6 -7.53 2.07 11.61
CA TYR A 6 -8.43 0.92 11.45
C TYR A 6 -9.87 1.36 11.27
N THR A 7 -10.29 2.39 12.01
CA THR A 7 -11.67 2.88 11.96
C THR A 7 -12.03 3.46 10.59
N ARG A 8 -11.13 4.28 10.00
CA ARG A 8 -11.37 4.84 8.67
C ARG A 8 -11.35 3.76 7.60
N THR A 9 -10.44 2.81 7.73
CA THR A 9 -10.33 1.70 6.76
C THR A 9 -11.61 0.89 6.75
N ALA A 10 -12.16 0.56 7.92
CA ALA A 10 -13.42 -0.17 8.02
C ALA A 10 -14.58 0.62 7.46
N ALA A 11 -14.67 1.92 7.80
CA ALA A 11 -15.77 2.78 7.38
C ALA A 11 -15.80 3.00 5.86
N LEU A 12 -14.63 3.07 5.23
CA LEU A 12 -14.49 3.37 3.80
C LEU A 12 -14.08 2.14 2.97
N PHE A 13 -14.20 0.96 3.55
CA PHE A 13 -13.68 -0.27 2.96
C PHE A 13 -14.14 -0.49 1.51
N ASP A 14 -15.44 -0.41 1.27
CA ASP A 14 -16.01 -0.63 -0.06
C ASP A 14 -15.57 0.45 -1.05
N ASP A 15 -15.44 1.69 -0.60
CA ASP A 15 -14.94 2.79 -1.43
C ASP A 15 -13.49 2.55 -1.83
N PHE A 16 -12.65 2.09 -0.90
CA PHE A 16 -11.26 1.74 -1.21
C PHE A 16 -11.20 0.61 -2.22
N VAL A 17 -12.00 -0.44 -2.05
CA VAL A 17 -12.04 -1.55 -2.99
C VAL A 17 -12.38 -1.04 -4.40
N ARG A 18 -13.39 -0.18 -4.51
CA ARG A 18 -13.84 0.37 -5.78
C ARG A 18 -12.76 1.21 -6.46
N VAL A 19 -12.16 2.13 -5.71
CA VAL A 19 -11.17 3.09 -6.25
C VAL A 19 -9.86 2.38 -6.58
N LEU A 20 -9.43 1.45 -5.74
CA LEU A 20 -8.14 0.77 -5.92
C LEU A 20 -8.16 -0.29 -7.02
N ARG A 21 -9.29 -0.51 -7.66
CA ARG A 21 -9.37 -1.34 -8.87
C ARG A 21 -8.98 -0.57 -10.14
N ARG A 22 -8.87 0.75 -10.06
CA ARG A 22 -8.56 1.60 -11.22
C ARG A 22 -7.10 1.57 -11.66
N PRO A 23 -6.10 1.60 -10.74
CA PRO A 23 -4.71 1.50 -11.16
C PRO A 23 -4.41 0.16 -11.83
N ASP A 24 -3.40 0.13 -12.69
CA ASP A 24 -2.99 -1.10 -13.36
C ASP A 24 -2.48 -2.13 -12.36
N LYS A 25 -1.72 -1.68 -11.34
CA LYS A 25 -1.17 -2.53 -10.30
C LYS A 25 -1.29 -1.83 -8.96
N VAL A 26 -1.61 -2.60 -7.92
CA VAL A 26 -1.78 -2.07 -6.56
C VAL A 26 -0.96 -2.90 -5.58
N ILE A 27 -0.14 -2.21 -4.80
CA ILE A 27 0.56 -2.79 -3.65
C ILE A 27 -0.02 -2.14 -2.40
N LEU A 28 -0.48 -2.96 -1.48
CA LEU A 28 -1.09 -2.51 -0.23
C LEU A 28 -0.13 -2.74 0.92
N ALA A 29 0.28 -1.65 1.58
CA ALA A 29 1.00 -1.72 2.84
C ALA A 29 0.01 -1.91 3.99
N GLU A 30 0.48 -2.44 5.11
CA GLU A 30 -0.37 -2.61 6.29
C GLU A 30 -0.90 -1.26 6.76
N ILE A 31 -2.08 -1.29 7.39
CA ILE A 31 -2.75 -0.10 7.90
C ILE A 31 -1.83 0.67 8.86
N TYR A 32 -1.73 1.98 8.65
CA TYR A 32 -1.02 2.85 9.59
C TYR A 32 -1.94 3.12 10.77
N ALA A 33 -1.64 2.48 11.88
CA ALA A 33 -2.54 2.47 13.04
C ALA A 33 -2.67 3.83 13.73
N ALA A 34 -1.66 4.69 13.57
CA ALA A 34 -1.53 5.90 14.37
C ALA A 34 -1.50 5.50 15.85
N ARG A 35 -2.50 5.83 16.63
CA ARG A 35 -2.56 5.45 18.05
C ARG A 35 -3.70 4.48 18.35
N GLU A 36 -4.34 3.98 17.31
CA GLU A 36 -5.46 3.07 17.49
C GLU A 36 -4.98 1.66 17.83
N LYS A 37 -5.82 0.95 18.58
CA LYS A 37 -5.71 -0.50 18.75
C LYS A 37 -6.61 -1.17 17.71
N ASN A 38 -6.16 -2.30 17.17
CA ASN A 38 -6.94 -3.02 16.17
C ASN A 38 -8.04 -3.87 16.84
N GLU A 39 -9.08 -3.21 17.31
CA GLU A 39 -10.22 -3.88 17.93
C GLU A 39 -11.14 -4.54 16.90
N LEU A 40 -11.08 -4.08 15.66
CA LEU A 40 -11.91 -4.60 14.56
C LEU A 40 -11.30 -5.83 13.89
N GLY A 41 -10.03 -6.12 14.15
CA GLY A 41 -9.34 -7.24 13.51
C GLY A 41 -9.17 -7.06 12.01
N ILE A 42 -9.07 -5.81 11.53
CA ILE A 42 -8.96 -5.50 10.10
C ILE A 42 -7.50 -5.33 9.69
N SER A 43 -7.20 -5.70 8.45
CA SER A 43 -5.87 -5.57 7.86
C SER A 43 -6.00 -5.16 6.40
N SER A 44 -4.93 -4.62 5.83
CA SER A 44 -4.84 -4.39 4.39
C SER A 44 -4.94 -5.69 3.58
N ARG A 45 -4.71 -6.84 4.21
CA ARG A 45 -4.97 -8.14 3.58
C ARG A 45 -6.43 -8.29 3.16
N ASP A 46 -7.34 -7.75 3.96
CA ASP A 46 -8.76 -7.81 3.66
C ASP A 46 -9.10 -7.00 2.41
N LEU A 47 -8.45 -5.85 2.25
CA LEU A 47 -8.57 -5.06 1.01
C LEU A 47 -7.98 -5.82 -0.19
N ALA A 48 -6.79 -6.38 -0.02
CA ALA A 48 -6.11 -7.10 -1.10
C ALA A 48 -6.94 -8.27 -1.61
N ALA A 49 -7.64 -8.96 -0.70
CA ALA A 49 -8.51 -10.07 -1.07
C ALA A 49 -9.69 -9.67 -1.97
N ARG A 50 -10.06 -8.39 -1.95
CA ARG A 50 -11.18 -7.84 -2.73
C ARG A 50 -10.74 -7.13 -4.00
N ILE A 51 -9.45 -6.99 -4.25
CA ILE A 51 -8.89 -6.28 -5.41
C ILE A 51 -8.09 -7.27 -6.25
N PRO A 52 -8.56 -7.62 -7.45
CA PRO A 52 -7.84 -8.59 -8.30
C PRO A 52 -6.41 -8.13 -8.60
N GLY A 53 -5.46 -9.02 -8.36
CA GLY A 53 -4.04 -8.74 -8.64
C GLY A 53 -3.33 -7.89 -7.62
N ALA A 54 -4.00 -7.43 -6.56
CA ALA A 54 -3.36 -6.64 -5.51
C ALA A 54 -2.41 -7.50 -4.68
N VAL A 55 -1.29 -6.89 -4.28
CA VAL A 55 -0.27 -7.54 -3.44
C VAL A 55 -0.26 -6.86 -2.08
N TYR A 56 -0.34 -7.66 -1.03
CA TYR A 56 -0.21 -7.20 0.35
C TYR A 56 1.23 -7.33 0.80
N CYS A 57 1.77 -6.27 1.42
CA CYS A 57 3.10 -6.28 2.02
C CYS A 57 3.01 -5.78 3.46
N SER A 58 3.59 -6.52 4.40
CA SER A 58 3.50 -6.17 5.82
C SER A 58 4.52 -5.12 6.25
N THR A 59 5.58 -4.90 5.48
CA THR A 59 6.63 -3.92 5.80
C THR A 59 6.93 -3.03 4.61
N LEU A 60 7.53 -1.86 4.89
CA LEU A 60 7.94 -0.94 3.83
C LEU A 60 9.04 -1.53 2.95
N GLU A 61 9.91 -2.36 3.54
CA GLU A 61 10.95 -3.07 2.82
C GLU A 61 10.34 -4.01 1.78
N GLN A 62 9.30 -4.74 2.16
CA GLN A 62 8.57 -5.62 1.23
C GLN A 62 7.90 -4.83 0.11
N VAL A 63 7.31 -3.67 0.45
CA VAL A 63 6.70 -2.79 -0.56
C VAL A 63 7.76 -2.36 -1.57
N THR A 64 8.93 -1.95 -1.09
CA THR A 64 10.04 -1.52 -1.94
C THR A 64 10.50 -2.66 -2.87
N GLU A 65 10.61 -3.88 -2.34
CA GLU A 65 10.99 -5.05 -3.13
C GLU A 65 9.97 -5.34 -4.24
N GLU A 66 8.68 -5.27 -3.93
CA GLU A 66 7.63 -5.50 -4.91
C GLU A 66 7.62 -4.41 -5.99
N LEU A 67 7.80 -3.15 -5.59
CA LEU A 67 7.91 -2.05 -6.56
C LEU A 67 9.09 -2.26 -7.52
N ALA A 68 10.22 -2.69 -6.98
CA ALA A 68 11.41 -2.94 -7.80
C ALA A 68 11.17 -4.06 -8.82
N LYS A 69 10.39 -5.08 -8.45
CA LYS A 69 10.05 -6.18 -9.36
C LYS A 69 9.06 -5.79 -10.44
N LEU A 70 8.08 -4.96 -10.08
CA LEU A 70 6.94 -4.66 -10.95
C LEU A 70 7.17 -3.46 -11.86
N ALA A 71 7.97 -2.50 -11.42
CA ALA A 71 8.17 -1.24 -12.14
C ALA A 71 8.93 -1.46 -13.45
N GLN A 72 8.45 -0.83 -14.51
CA GLN A 72 9.08 -0.87 -15.82
C GLN A 72 9.23 0.55 -16.37
N PRO A 73 10.17 0.76 -17.32
CA PRO A 73 10.31 2.06 -17.94
C PRO A 73 8.98 2.57 -18.50
N GLY A 74 8.66 3.82 -18.19
CA GLY A 74 7.41 4.44 -18.61
C GLY A 74 6.30 4.35 -17.59
N ASP A 75 6.47 3.57 -16.53
CA ASP A 75 5.47 3.47 -15.45
C ASP A 75 5.48 4.72 -14.58
N MET A 76 4.31 5.09 -14.09
CA MET A 76 4.17 6.10 -13.05
C MET A 76 3.92 5.36 -11.72
N LEU A 77 4.78 5.59 -10.75
CA LEU A 77 4.65 4.99 -9.41
C LEU A 77 4.19 6.05 -8.43
N LEU A 78 3.09 5.76 -7.75
CA LEU A 78 2.51 6.66 -6.76
C LEU A 78 2.53 6.02 -5.39
N THR A 79 3.02 6.75 -4.39
CA THR A 79 2.84 6.38 -2.98
C THR A 79 1.72 7.22 -2.42
N VAL A 80 0.65 6.57 -1.98
CA VAL A 80 -0.56 7.25 -1.51
C VAL A 80 -0.88 6.81 -0.10
N GLY A 81 -1.00 7.76 0.80
CA GLY A 81 -1.31 7.50 2.20
C GLY A 81 -0.89 8.66 3.09
N ALA A 82 -1.46 8.72 4.29
CA ALA A 82 -1.19 9.79 5.25
C ALA A 82 -0.12 9.41 6.28
N GLY A 83 0.40 8.18 6.24
CA GLY A 83 1.43 7.70 7.14
C GLY A 83 2.82 7.75 6.52
N ASP A 84 3.55 6.64 6.63
CA ASP A 84 4.96 6.57 6.25
C ASP A 84 5.23 5.88 4.91
N ILE A 85 4.19 5.64 4.10
CA ILE A 85 4.33 4.94 2.81
C ILE A 85 5.30 5.66 1.86
N TYR A 86 5.44 6.98 1.97
CA TYR A 86 6.38 7.73 1.13
C TYR A 86 7.81 7.22 1.25
N ARG A 87 8.15 6.59 2.37
CA ARG A 87 9.50 6.03 2.59
C ARG A 87 9.82 4.90 1.63
N ALA A 88 8.81 4.14 1.20
CA ALA A 88 9.02 3.09 0.21
C ALA A 88 9.50 3.69 -1.12
N GLY A 89 8.93 4.81 -1.52
CA GLY A 89 9.38 5.53 -2.71
C GLY A 89 10.81 6.04 -2.58
N GLU A 90 11.15 6.59 -1.42
CA GLU A 90 12.51 7.06 -1.15
C GLU A 90 13.52 5.91 -1.17
N MET A 91 13.17 4.78 -0.56
CA MET A 91 14.04 3.60 -0.55
C MET A 91 14.27 3.07 -1.97
N LEU A 92 13.23 3.08 -2.80
CA LEU A 92 13.33 2.64 -4.18
C LEU A 92 14.27 3.55 -4.98
N LEU A 93 14.16 4.86 -4.80
CA LEU A 93 15.03 5.84 -5.46
C LEU A 93 16.48 5.65 -5.05
N LYS A 94 16.74 5.39 -3.78
CA LYS A 94 18.10 5.14 -3.29
C LYS A 94 18.71 3.88 -3.89
N ARG A 95 17.89 2.85 -4.11
CA ARG A 95 18.37 1.62 -4.79
C ARG A 95 18.79 1.91 -6.22
N GLY A 96 17.99 2.72 -6.92
CA GLY A 96 18.34 3.14 -8.27
C GLY A 96 19.65 3.91 -8.33
N ASP A 97 19.86 4.82 -7.36
CA ASP A 97 21.09 5.60 -7.27
C ASP A 97 22.32 4.72 -6.96
N ALA A 98 22.15 3.61 -6.25
CA ALA A 98 23.23 2.71 -5.89
C ALA A 98 23.64 1.80 -7.05
N GLU A 99 22.78 1.61 -8.01
CA GLU A 99 23.04 0.80 -9.19
C GLU A 99 23.72 1.62 -10.29
#